data_db6c5dcf00320f97c2c4ff497e050c36
#
_entry.id   db6c5dcf00320f97c2c4ff497e050c36
#
_cell.length_a   1.000
_cell.length_b   1.000
_cell.length_c   1.000
_cell.angle_alpha   90.00
_cell.angle_beta   90.00
_cell.angle_gamma   90.00
#
_symmetry.space_group_name_H-M   'P 1'
#
loop_
_entity.id
_entity.type
_entity.pdbx_description
1 polymer ?
#
loop_
_entity_poly.entity_id
_entity_poly.type
_entity_poly.pdbx_seq_one_letter_code
_entity_poly.pdbx_strand_id
1 'polypeptide(L)'
;DGDDTYPAEYAREMCDKVLNDRTDMVVGDRLSSTYFTENKRPFHNFGNTIVRAFINRLFHSDIKDIMTGYRAMSYRFVKTFPVLSRNFEIETEMTIHAIDKKMQVDNVIVDYRDRQEGSESKLNTYSDGAKVLKTIFRMYKDYKPLQFFSTIAGILFVLGIIFFIPILKKYIKMGVVTKIPSLIVICFVILTAIICWFSGIILSTLVHQHKQNFEFELNTVSDRFKELCEKEKREIKE
;
A
#
# COMPACT_ATOMS: atom_id res chain seq x y z
N ASP A 1 1.03 -14.74 15.67
CA ASP A 1 1.78 -15.90 15.22
C ASP A 1 1.82 -16.93 16.34
N GLY A 2 1.68 -18.23 16.03
CA GLY A 2 1.69 -19.32 17.01
C GLY A 2 3.07 -19.95 17.24
N ASP A 3 4.14 -19.28 16.85
CA ASP A 3 5.50 -19.77 16.84
C ASP A 3 6.39 -19.16 17.96
N ASP A 4 5.78 -18.49 18.95
CA ASP A 4 6.41 -17.83 20.09
C ASP A 4 7.51 -16.80 19.73
N THR A 5 7.47 -16.26 18.50
CA THR A 5 8.42 -15.22 18.06
C THR A 5 8.13 -13.86 18.69
N TYR A 6 6.89 -13.64 19.17
CA TYR A 6 6.47 -12.40 19.83
C TYR A 6 6.07 -12.63 21.28
N PRO A 7 6.72 -11.94 22.24
CA PRO A 7 6.36 -12.04 23.64
C PRO A 7 4.93 -11.53 23.92
N ALA A 8 4.15 -12.31 24.67
CA ALA A 8 2.76 -11.95 25.00
C ALA A 8 2.64 -10.73 25.95
N GLU A 9 3.75 -10.31 26.56
CA GLU A 9 3.83 -9.20 27.50
C GLU A 9 3.35 -7.88 26.91
N TYR A 10 3.64 -7.64 25.62
CA TYR A 10 3.25 -6.43 24.90
C TYR A 10 1.79 -6.40 24.48
N ALA A 11 1.06 -7.54 24.52
CA ALA A 11 -0.33 -7.62 24.10
C ALA A 11 -1.22 -6.67 24.88
N ARG A 12 -0.99 -6.54 26.19
CA ARG A 12 -1.79 -5.65 27.05
C ARG A 12 -1.59 -4.20 26.66
N GLU A 13 -0.36 -3.73 26.49
CA GLU A 13 -0.07 -2.36 26.06
C GLU A 13 -0.70 -2.05 24.71
N MET A 14 -0.58 -2.97 23.73
CA MET A 14 -1.18 -2.80 22.40
C MET A 14 -2.71 -2.72 22.47
N CYS A 15 -3.35 -3.55 23.30
CA CYS A 15 -4.80 -3.51 23.52
C CYS A 15 -5.23 -2.21 24.21
N ASP A 16 -4.48 -1.77 25.23
CA ASP A 16 -4.77 -0.53 25.96
C ASP A 16 -4.73 0.69 25.02
N LYS A 17 -3.81 0.76 24.07
CA LYS A 17 -3.76 1.80 23.03
C LYS A 17 -5.00 1.77 22.13
N VAL A 18 -5.48 0.59 21.73
CA VAL A 18 -6.71 0.47 20.95
C VAL A 18 -7.93 0.95 21.72
N LEU A 19 -8.01 0.61 23.01
CA LEU A 19 -9.17 0.89 23.85
C LEU A 19 -9.22 2.35 24.35
N ASN A 20 -8.06 2.88 24.77
CA ASN A 20 -7.97 4.17 25.45
C ASN A 20 -7.62 5.31 24.48
N ASP A 21 -6.71 5.09 23.53
CA ASP A 21 -6.21 6.11 22.61
C ASP A 21 -7.02 6.19 21.31
N ARG A 22 -8.07 5.37 21.17
CA ARG A 22 -8.92 5.26 19.97
C ARG A 22 -8.14 4.91 18.71
N THR A 23 -7.02 4.21 18.87
CA THR A 23 -6.20 3.75 17.76
C THR A 23 -6.91 2.62 17.01
N ASP A 24 -6.95 2.68 15.69
CA ASP A 24 -7.61 1.66 14.88
C ASP A 24 -6.74 0.41 14.69
N MET A 25 -5.43 0.60 14.60
CA MET A 25 -4.47 -0.50 14.49
C MET A 25 -3.17 -0.15 15.20
N VAL A 26 -2.73 -1.01 16.11
CA VAL A 26 -1.42 -0.94 16.74
C VAL A 26 -0.52 -2.02 16.16
N VAL A 27 0.67 -1.63 15.72
CA VAL A 27 1.65 -2.50 15.06
C VAL A 27 2.81 -2.76 16.01
N GLY A 28 3.17 -4.03 16.21
CA GLY A 28 4.37 -4.40 16.95
C GLY A 28 5.63 -4.16 16.10
N ASP A 29 6.40 -3.13 16.43
CA ASP A 29 7.63 -2.76 15.72
C ASP A 29 8.81 -3.56 16.27
N ARG A 30 9.17 -4.63 15.55
CA ARG A 30 10.34 -5.45 15.84
C ARG A 30 11.64 -4.86 15.29
N LEU A 31 11.54 -4.03 14.25
CA LEU A 31 12.72 -3.51 13.54
C LEU A 31 13.48 -2.46 14.36
N SER A 32 12.81 -1.80 15.29
CA SER A 32 13.42 -0.82 16.21
C SER A 32 14.02 -1.44 17.46
N SER A 33 13.89 -2.77 17.66
CA SER A 33 14.42 -3.50 18.82
C SER A 33 15.59 -4.44 18.46
N THR A 34 15.54 -5.70 18.91
CA THR A 34 16.60 -6.69 18.80
C THR A 34 16.67 -7.42 17.46
N TYR A 35 15.71 -7.19 16.55
CA TYR A 35 15.57 -7.93 15.29
C TYR A 35 16.85 -7.99 14.43
N PHE A 36 17.59 -6.88 14.31
CA PHE A 36 18.81 -6.82 13.50
C PHE A 36 20.01 -7.50 14.15
N THR A 37 20.00 -7.66 15.47
CA THR A 37 21.05 -8.36 16.20
C THR A 37 20.89 -9.87 16.11
N GLU A 38 19.65 -10.35 16.07
CA GLU A 38 19.31 -11.77 16.03
C GLU A 38 19.18 -12.30 14.60
N ASN A 39 18.64 -11.51 13.66
CA ASN A 39 18.40 -11.95 12.28
C ASN A 39 19.48 -11.46 11.31
N LYS A 40 20.51 -12.24 11.08
CA LYS A 40 21.68 -11.94 10.22
C LYS A 40 21.45 -12.12 8.71
N ARG A 41 20.21 -12.17 8.21
CA ARG A 41 19.90 -12.40 6.79
C ARG A 41 19.80 -11.08 6.00
N PRO A 42 20.85 -10.63 5.27
CA PRO A 42 20.92 -9.28 4.68
C PRO A 42 19.87 -9.02 3.58
N PHE A 43 19.49 -10.04 2.83
CA PHE A 43 18.58 -9.85 1.69
C PHE A 43 17.09 -9.82 2.08
N HIS A 44 16.69 -10.40 3.19
CA HIS A 44 15.32 -10.38 3.67
C HIS A 44 14.91 -8.96 4.14
N ASN A 45 15.85 -8.27 4.75
CA ASN A 45 15.65 -6.89 5.23
C ASN A 45 15.56 -5.88 4.08
N PHE A 46 16.22 -6.14 2.95
CA PHE A 46 16.21 -5.25 1.79
C PHE A 46 14.81 -5.10 1.18
N GLY A 47 14.09 -6.21 0.99
CA GLY A 47 12.72 -6.20 0.47
C GLY A 47 11.76 -5.40 1.36
N ASN A 48 11.80 -5.67 2.68
CA ASN A 48 10.96 -4.93 3.65
C ASN A 48 11.30 -3.43 3.66
N THR A 49 12.59 -3.07 3.61
CA THR A 49 13.04 -1.68 3.59
C THR A 49 12.54 -0.94 2.35
N ILE A 50 12.59 -1.56 1.17
CA ILE A 50 12.10 -0.95 -0.08
C ILE A 50 10.58 -0.77 -0.02
N VAL A 51 9.82 -1.80 0.36
CA VAL A 51 8.35 -1.71 0.46
C VAL A 51 7.95 -0.64 1.46
N ARG A 52 8.58 -0.63 2.63
CA ARG A 52 8.36 0.39 3.67
C ARG A 52 8.64 1.80 3.16
N ALA A 53 9.81 2.02 2.56
CA ALA A 53 10.18 3.33 2.03
C ALA A 53 9.21 3.79 0.94
N PHE A 54 8.79 2.88 0.07
CA PHE A 54 7.83 3.17 -0.98
C PHE A 54 6.45 3.52 -0.41
N ILE A 55 5.92 2.74 0.54
CA ILE A 55 4.62 3.00 1.18
C ILE A 55 4.66 4.33 1.93
N ASN A 56 5.67 4.55 2.76
CA ASN A 56 5.80 5.78 3.52
C ASN A 56 5.89 7.01 2.60
N ARG A 57 6.63 6.92 1.48
CA ARG A 57 6.70 7.98 0.48
C ARG A 57 5.37 8.20 -0.26
N LEU A 58 4.68 7.10 -0.62
CA LEU A 58 3.44 7.15 -1.41
C LEU A 58 2.28 7.75 -0.62
N PHE A 59 2.21 7.40 0.67
CA PHE A 59 1.09 7.76 1.55
C PHE A 59 1.44 8.85 2.57
N HIS A 60 2.70 9.34 2.59
CA HIS A 60 3.21 10.31 3.58
C HIS A 60 3.01 9.82 5.02
N SER A 61 3.33 8.55 5.27
CA SER A 61 3.23 7.87 6.57
C SER A 61 4.61 7.59 7.15
N ASP A 62 4.68 7.25 8.45
CA ASP A 62 5.91 6.87 9.14
C ASP A 62 5.75 5.51 9.85
N ILE A 63 5.36 4.49 9.10
CA ILE A 63 5.24 3.13 9.64
C ILE A 63 6.62 2.49 9.72
N LYS A 64 6.93 1.91 10.86
CA LYS A 64 8.25 1.33 11.16
C LYS A 64 8.36 -0.10 10.65
N ASP A 65 7.37 -0.96 10.91
CA ASP A 65 7.34 -2.34 10.42
C ASP A 65 6.01 -2.67 9.73
N ILE A 66 6.08 -3.05 8.46
CA ILE A 66 4.90 -3.34 7.62
C ILE A 66 4.59 -4.84 7.58
N MET A 67 5.61 -5.67 7.77
CA MET A 67 5.52 -7.12 7.57
C MET A 67 5.39 -7.91 8.89
N THR A 68 5.12 -7.24 10.00
CA THR A 68 4.86 -7.91 11.26
C THR A 68 3.42 -8.43 11.33
N GLY A 69 3.22 -9.64 11.84
CA GLY A 69 1.92 -10.21 12.15
C GLY A 69 1.38 -9.80 13.52
N TYR A 70 2.22 -9.23 14.40
CA TYR A 70 1.82 -8.85 15.74
C TYR A 70 1.09 -7.51 15.75
N ARG A 71 -0.24 -7.57 15.81
CA ARG A 71 -1.11 -6.39 15.68
C ARG A 71 -2.29 -6.47 16.62
N ALA A 72 -2.68 -5.32 17.18
CA ALA A 72 -3.96 -5.14 17.85
C ALA A 72 -4.85 -4.24 16.97
N MET A 73 -6.14 -4.58 16.87
CA MET A 73 -7.06 -3.94 15.93
C MET A 73 -8.36 -3.56 16.62
N SER A 74 -8.90 -2.39 16.28
CA SER A 74 -10.22 -1.95 16.74
C SER A 74 -11.33 -2.76 16.07
N TYR A 75 -12.50 -2.81 16.71
CA TYR A 75 -13.71 -3.39 16.11
C TYR A 75 -14.02 -2.76 14.75
N ARG A 76 -13.85 -1.46 14.64
CA ARG A 76 -14.07 -0.65 13.46
C ARG A 76 -13.17 -1.10 12.32
N PHE A 77 -11.87 -1.29 12.59
CA PHE A 77 -10.91 -1.79 11.62
C PHE A 77 -11.28 -3.19 11.12
N VAL A 78 -11.52 -4.13 12.06
CA VAL A 78 -11.80 -5.54 11.71
C VAL A 78 -13.07 -5.68 10.87
N LYS A 79 -14.10 -4.86 11.13
CA LYS A 79 -15.38 -4.93 10.40
C LYS A 79 -15.36 -4.25 9.03
N THR A 80 -14.41 -3.35 8.79
CA THR A 80 -14.31 -2.62 7.52
C THR A 80 -13.14 -3.07 6.65
N PHE A 81 -12.26 -3.93 7.16
CA PHE A 81 -11.13 -4.45 6.37
C PHE A 81 -11.59 -5.58 5.45
N PRO A 82 -11.53 -5.41 4.12
CA PRO A 82 -11.81 -6.46 3.16
C PRO A 82 -10.58 -7.36 3.02
N VAL A 83 -10.70 -8.64 3.34
CA VAL A 83 -9.60 -9.60 3.15
C VAL A 83 -9.57 -10.04 1.69
N LEU A 84 -8.71 -9.44 0.88
CA LEU A 84 -8.57 -9.72 -0.55
C LEU A 84 -7.32 -10.54 -0.88
N SER A 85 -6.25 -10.34 -0.11
CA SER A 85 -4.97 -11.02 -0.31
C SER A 85 -4.94 -12.41 0.31
N ARG A 86 -4.09 -13.25 -0.26
CA ARG A 86 -3.76 -14.58 0.28
C ARG A 86 -2.31 -14.60 0.74
N ASN A 87 -2.00 -15.35 1.80
CA ASN A 87 -0.66 -15.53 2.35
C ASN A 87 -0.05 -14.23 2.94
N PHE A 88 1.27 -14.09 2.87
CA PHE A 88 2.08 -13.02 3.47
C PHE A 88 1.83 -11.60 2.92
N GLU A 89 0.93 -11.42 1.97
CA GLU A 89 0.56 -10.09 1.47
C GLU A 89 -0.45 -9.39 2.40
N ILE A 90 -1.08 -10.13 3.33
CA ILE A 90 -2.16 -9.63 4.19
C ILE A 90 -1.68 -8.54 5.18
N GLU A 91 -0.47 -8.68 5.73
CA GLU A 91 0.09 -7.70 6.67
C GLU A 91 0.31 -6.35 5.97
N THR A 92 0.81 -6.42 4.73
CA THR A 92 1.00 -5.24 3.88
C THR A 92 -0.34 -4.63 3.50
N GLU A 93 -1.33 -5.45 3.15
CA GLU A 93 -2.67 -5.00 2.79
C GLU A 93 -3.37 -4.30 3.95
N MET A 94 -3.32 -4.86 5.17
CA MET A 94 -3.84 -4.24 6.39
C MET A 94 -3.23 -2.86 6.63
N THR A 95 -1.91 -2.77 6.50
CA THR A 95 -1.18 -1.50 6.69
C THR A 95 -1.62 -0.45 5.68
N ILE A 96 -1.69 -0.83 4.40
CA ILE A 96 -2.09 0.10 3.33
C ILE A 96 -3.55 0.52 3.49
N HIS A 97 -4.43 -0.42 3.84
CA HIS A 97 -5.83 -0.12 4.11
C HIS A 97 -5.96 0.94 5.21
N ALA A 98 -5.30 0.73 6.34
CA ALA A 98 -5.31 1.70 7.45
C ALA A 98 -4.86 3.09 6.99
N ILE A 99 -3.73 3.19 6.28
CA ILE A 99 -3.17 4.47 5.83
C ILE A 99 -4.05 5.12 4.75
N ASP A 100 -4.48 4.35 3.74
CA ASP A 100 -5.28 4.88 2.63
C ASP A 100 -6.63 5.41 3.12
N LYS A 101 -7.20 4.77 4.13
CA LYS A 101 -8.46 5.17 4.77
C LYS A 101 -8.29 6.15 5.93
N LYS A 102 -7.05 6.63 6.16
CA LYS A 102 -6.70 7.59 7.23
C LYS A 102 -7.13 7.12 8.63
N MET A 103 -7.13 5.81 8.84
CA MET A 103 -7.35 5.22 10.16
C MET A 103 -6.14 5.50 11.06
N GLN A 104 -6.38 5.61 12.36
CA GLN A 104 -5.30 5.90 13.30
C GLN A 104 -4.43 4.66 13.51
N VAL A 105 -3.15 4.77 13.18
CA VAL A 105 -2.15 3.70 13.36
C VAL A 105 -1.09 4.15 14.34
N ASP A 106 -0.76 3.30 15.29
CA ASP A 106 0.33 3.51 16.24
C ASP A 106 1.28 2.30 16.26
N ASN A 107 2.45 2.47 16.86
CA ASN A 107 3.47 1.44 16.97
C ASN A 107 3.83 1.20 18.44
N VAL A 108 4.10 -0.06 18.78
CA VAL A 108 4.71 -0.46 20.06
C VAL A 108 5.99 -1.22 19.74
N ILE A 109 7.10 -0.80 20.32
CA ILE A 109 8.38 -1.50 20.15
C ILE A 109 8.27 -2.82 20.88
N VAL A 110 8.49 -3.93 20.16
CA VAL A 110 8.38 -5.28 20.69
C VAL A 110 9.68 -6.04 20.46
N ASP A 111 10.08 -6.83 21.42
CA ASP A 111 11.23 -7.71 21.24
C ASP A 111 10.88 -8.86 20.30
N TYR A 112 11.86 -9.30 19.55
CA TYR A 112 11.74 -10.40 18.61
C TYR A 112 12.62 -11.56 19.10
N ARG A 113 12.04 -12.75 19.21
CA ARG A 113 12.76 -13.98 19.50
C ARG A 113 12.99 -14.74 18.21
N ASP A 114 14.20 -15.26 18.03
CA ASP A 114 14.47 -16.06 16.83
C ASP A 114 13.68 -17.37 16.87
N ARG A 115 13.28 -17.86 15.69
CA ARG A 115 12.55 -19.11 15.56
C ARG A 115 13.38 -20.29 16.04
N GLN A 116 12.73 -21.29 16.61
CA GLN A 116 13.39 -22.54 17.00
C GLN A 116 14.14 -23.17 15.81
N GLU A 117 15.30 -23.75 16.10
CA GLU A 117 16.15 -24.42 15.10
C GLU A 117 15.34 -25.50 14.35
N GLY A 118 15.34 -25.44 13.02
CA GLY A 118 14.60 -26.36 12.13
C GLY A 118 13.53 -25.72 11.25
N SER A 119 13.18 -24.44 11.46
CA SER A 119 12.26 -23.70 10.60
C SER A 119 13.02 -23.02 9.45
N GLU A 120 13.12 -23.68 8.30
CA GLU A 120 13.73 -23.08 7.10
C GLU A 120 12.78 -22.11 6.41
N SER A 121 13.25 -20.87 6.19
CA SER A 121 12.57 -19.92 5.32
C SER A 121 12.75 -20.32 3.86
N LYS A 122 11.68 -20.69 3.18
CA LYS A 122 11.66 -21.08 1.75
C LYS A 122 11.79 -19.89 0.78
N LEU A 123 12.55 -18.86 1.10
CA LEU A 123 12.65 -17.64 0.32
C LEU A 123 13.77 -17.71 -0.72
N ASN A 124 13.40 -17.50 -1.99
CA ASN A 124 14.32 -17.40 -3.15
C ASN A 124 14.53 -15.92 -3.50
N THR A 125 15.72 -15.38 -3.27
CA THR A 125 16.09 -13.97 -3.37
C THR A 125 15.65 -13.28 -4.67
N TYR A 126 15.84 -13.92 -5.83
CA TYR A 126 15.44 -13.33 -7.13
C TYR A 126 13.94 -13.37 -7.39
N SER A 127 13.28 -14.48 -7.03
CA SER A 127 11.83 -14.62 -7.17
C SER A 127 11.09 -13.63 -6.25
N ASP A 128 11.62 -13.44 -5.05
CA ASP A 128 10.98 -12.56 -4.06
C ASP A 128 11.21 -11.08 -4.39
N GLY A 129 12.37 -10.71 -4.94
CA GLY A 129 12.60 -9.37 -5.48
C GLY A 129 11.61 -9.00 -6.60
N ALA A 130 11.35 -9.92 -7.52
CA ALA A 130 10.35 -9.70 -8.58
C ALA A 130 8.92 -9.57 -8.02
N LYS A 131 8.56 -10.36 -7.00
CA LYS A 131 7.26 -10.23 -6.30
C LYS A 131 7.11 -8.88 -5.64
N VAL A 132 8.15 -8.41 -4.94
CA VAL A 132 8.19 -7.08 -4.30
C VAL A 132 7.96 -5.98 -5.34
N LEU A 133 8.68 -5.99 -6.45
CA LEU A 133 8.50 -5.01 -7.53
C LEU A 133 7.09 -5.06 -8.13
N LYS A 134 6.55 -6.26 -8.36
CA LYS A 134 5.17 -6.44 -8.84
C LYS A 134 4.14 -5.87 -7.85
N THR A 135 4.36 -6.09 -6.56
CA THR A 135 3.48 -5.56 -5.50
C THR A 135 3.53 -4.04 -5.48
N ILE A 136 4.73 -3.43 -5.51
CA ILE A 136 4.92 -1.98 -5.56
C ILE A 136 4.20 -1.38 -6.78
N PHE A 137 4.39 -1.99 -7.97
CA PHE A 137 3.77 -1.53 -9.20
C PHE A 137 2.24 -1.60 -9.15
N ARG A 138 1.70 -2.72 -8.62
CA ARG A 138 0.26 -2.90 -8.41
C ARG A 138 -0.28 -1.82 -7.48
N MET A 139 0.38 -1.62 -6.33
CA MET A 139 -0.02 -0.63 -5.34
C MET A 139 -0.02 0.79 -5.90
N TYR A 140 1.03 1.17 -6.64
CA TYR A 140 1.10 2.50 -7.25
C TYR A 140 -0.04 2.72 -8.26
N LYS A 141 -0.33 1.71 -9.09
CA LYS A 141 -1.44 1.74 -10.04
C LYS A 141 -2.82 1.85 -9.35
N ASP A 142 -3.03 1.08 -8.27
CA ASP A 142 -4.34 0.93 -7.66
C ASP A 142 -4.67 2.08 -6.69
N TYR A 143 -3.67 2.61 -5.96
CA TYR A 143 -3.89 3.68 -4.96
C TYR A 143 -3.61 5.10 -5.46
N LYS A 144 -2.78 5.27 -6.47
CA LYS A 144 -2.43 6.58 -7.07
C LYS A 144 -2.55 6.54 -8.60
N PRO A 145 -3.70 6.13 -9.15
CA PRO A 145 -3.84 5.90 -10.59
C PRO A 145 -3.55 7.15 -11.42
N LEU A 146 -3.97 8.34 -10.98
CA LEU A 146 -3.69 9.58 -11.70
C LEU A 146 -2.18 9.81 -11.88
N GLN A 147 -1.39 9.66 -10.80
CA GLN A 147 0.06 9.85 -10.87
C GLN A 147 0.71 8.79 -11.75
N PHE A 148 0.29 7.53 -11.61
CA PHE A 148 0.79 6.41 -12.39
C PHE A 148 0.57 6.60 -13.90
N PHE A 149 -0.67 6.82 -14.30
CA PHE A 149 -1.03 6.98 -15.71
C PHE A 149 -0.52 8.31 -16.29
N SER A 150 -0.49 9.40 -15.51
CA SER A 150 0.07 10.67 -15.96
C SER A 150 1.59 10.58 -16.19
N THR A 151 2.31 9.78 -15.41
CA THR A 151 3.74 9.52 -15.66
C THR A 151 3.96 8.81 -16.98
N ILE A 152 3.17 7.75 -17.25
CA ILE A 152 3.24 7.01 -18.53
C ILE A 152 2.84 7.95 -19.69
N ALA A 153 1.75 8.67 -19.55
CA ALA A 153 1.28 9.62 -20.54
C ALA A 153 2.32 10.71 -20.85
N GLY A 154 2.96 11.27 -19.82
CA GLY A 154 4.04 12.24 -19.96
C GLY A 154 5.25 11.71 -20.73
N ILE A 155 5.68 10.48 -20.41
CA ILE A 155 6.78 9.83 -21.13
C ILE A 155 6.42 9.64 -22.61
N LEU A 156 5.23 9.09 -22.90
CA LEU A 156 4.78 8.87 -24.27
C LEU A 156 4.64 10.18 -25.03
N PHE A 157 4.10 11.22 -24.40
CA PHE A 157 3.94 12.54 -24.98
C PHE A 157 5.29 13.18 -25.34
N VAL A 158 6.24 13.16 -24.41
CA VAL A 158 7.59 13.69 -24.63
C VAL A 158 8.30 12.92 -25.76
N LEU A 159 8.21 11.59 -25.78
CA LEU A 159 8.74 10.78 -26.90
C LEU A 159 8.07 11.15 -28.21
N GLY A 160 6.75 11.29 -28.25
CA GLY A 160 6.02 11.74 -29.42
C GLY A 160 6.53 13.08 -29.95
N ILE A 161 6.71 14.07 -29.08
CA ILE A 161 7.26 15.39 -29.46
C ILE A 161 8.70 15.28 -30.00
N ILE A 162 9.57 14.53 -29.33
CA ILE A 162 10.97 14.33 -29.76
C ILE A 162 11.03 13.79 -31.20
N PHE A 163 10.20 12.81 -31.53
CA PHE A 163 10.16 12.23 -32.88
C PHE A 163 9.41 13.11 -33.88
N PHE A 164 8.50 13.96 -33.44
CA PHE A 164 7.73 14.89 -34.29
C PHE A 164 8.60 16.07 -34.76
N ILE A 165 9.46 16.62 -33.92
CA ILE A 165 10.27 17.81 -34.22
C ILE A 165 11.09 17.68 -35.53
N PRO A 166 11.80 16.56 -35.81
CA PRO A 166 12.54 16.41 -37.07
C PRO A 166 11.64 16.43 -38.31
N ILE A 167 10.45 15.84 -38.21
CA ILE A 167 9.48 15.83 -39.32
C ILE A 167 8.97 17.23 -39.59
N LEU A 168 8.62 17.95 -38.52
CA LEU A 168 8.15 19.33 -38.59
C LEU A 168 9.23 20.27 -39.20
N LYS A 169 10.49 20.16 -38.72
CA LYS A 169 11.60 20.95 -39.28
C LYS A 169 11.81 20.68 -40.78
N LYS A 170 11.66 19.43 -41.20
CA LYS A 170 11.78 19.08 -42.64
C LYS A 170 10.64 19.60 -43.46
N TYR A 171 9.40 19.54 -42.92
CA TYR A 171 8.20 20.11 -43.56
C TYR A 171 8.33 21.63 -43.77
N ILE A 172 8.79 22.37 -42.74
CA ILE A 172 8.98 23.83 -42.85
C ILE A 172 10.00 24.19 -43.95
N LYS A 173 11.07 23.35 -44.14
CA LYS A 173 12.09 23.61 -45.13
C LYS A 173 11.67 23.24 -46.56
N MET A 174 10.90 22.19 -46.74
CA MET A 174 10.66 21.57 -48.06
C MET A 174 9.19 21.69 -48.51
N GLY A 175 8.28 22.12 -47.63
CA GLY A 175 6.85 22.20 -47.93
C GLY A 175 6.13 20.86 -48.11
N VAL A 176 6.85 19.73 -47.94
CA VAL A 176 6.33 18.37 -48.17
C VAL A 176 6.65 17.45 -47.01
N VAL A 177 5.69 16.61 -46.58
CA VAL A 177 5.87 15.59 -45.60
C VAL A 177 6.47 14.34 -46.24
N THR A 178 7.77 14.09 -46.03
CA THR A 178 8.50 13.00 -46.70
C THR A 178 8.37 11.66 -45.95
N LYS A 179 7.96 11.67 -44.65
CA LYS A 179 7.89 10.46 -43.80
C LYS A 179 6.47 10.27 -43.25
N ILE A 180 5.48 10.08 -44.13
CA ILE A 180 4.09 9.88 -43.74
C ILE A 180 3.88 8.69 -42.80
N PRO A 181 4.47 7.50 -43.01
CA PRO A 181 4.28 6.38 -42.05
C PRO A 181 4.78 6.70 -40.64
N SER A 182 5.92 7.40 -40.52
CA SER A 182 6.44 7.81 -39.22
C SER A 182 5.54 8.83 -38.52
N LEU A 183 4.96 9.76 -39.28
CA LEU A 183 4.00 10.74 -38.76
C LEU A 183 2.75 10.04 -38.19
N ILE A 184 2.22 9.04 -38.90
CA ILE A 184 1.07 8.25 -38.44
C ILE A 184 1.38 7.56 -37.11
N VAL A 185 2.56 6.91 -37.00
CA VAL A 185 2.97 6.25 -35.76
C VAL A 185 3.05 7.25 -34.59
N ILE A 186 3.62 8.43 -34.84
CA ILE A 186 3.73 9.49 -33.81
C ILE A 186 2.34 9.96 -33.38
N CYS A 187 1.40 10.15 -34.31
CA CYS A 187 0.01 10.50 -33.98
C CYS A 187 -0.64 9.44 -33.07
N PHE A 188 -0.43 8.15 -33.34
CA PHE A 188 -0.92 7.07 -32.47
C PHE A 188 -0.27 7.09 -31.08
N VAL A 189 1.04 7.37 -30.98
CA VAL A 189 1.72 7.49 -29.69
C VAL A 189 1.16 8.64 -28.87
N ILE A 190 0.93 9.81 -29.49
CA ILE A 190 0.33 10.97 -28.80
C ILE A 190 -1.12 10.68 -28.40
N LEU A 191 -1.91 10.05 -29.27
CA LEU A 191 -3.28 9.65 -28.97
C LEU A 191 -3.30 8.66 -27.77
N THR A 192 -2.39 7.67 -27.75
CA THR A 192 -2.26 6.74 -26.64
C THR A 192 -1.88 7.47 -25.34
N ALA A 193 -1.02 8.48 -25.38
CA ALA A 193 -0.69 9.30 -24.23
C ALA A 193 -1.93 10.01 -23.66
N ILE A 194 -2.75 10.59 -24.53
CA ILE A 194 -4.01 11.25 -24.14
C ILE A 194 -4.99 10.25 -23.51
N ILE A 195 -5.15 9.07 -24.11
CA ILE A 195 -6.00 8.00 -23.56
C ILE A 195 -5.52 7.56 -22.19
N CYS A 196 -4.20 7.35 -22.01
CA CYS A 196 -3.62 7.02 -20.72
C CYS A 196 -3.92 8.09 -19.67
N TRP A 197 -3.77 9.35 -20.00
CA TRP A 197 -4.05 10.45 -19.08
C TRP A 197 -5.52 10.48 -18.64
N PHE A 198 -6.47 10.38 -19.58
CA PHE A 198 -7.89 10.29 -19.26
C PHE A 198 -8.24 9.06 -18.42
N SER A 199 -7.63 7.92 -18.72
CA SER A 199 -7.78 6.69 -17.88
C SER A 199 -7.34 6.94 -16.43
N GLY A 200 -6.25 7.68 -16.26
CA GLY A 200 -5.77 8.08 -14.92
C GLY A 200 -6.79 8.95 -14.17
N ILE A 201 -7.43 9.89 -14.84
CA ILE A 201 -8.47 10.76 -14.25
C ILE A 201 -9.68 9.92 -13.83
N ILE A 202 -10.20 9.08 -14.72
CA ILE A 202 -11.37 8.23 -14.45
C ILE A 202 -11.10 7.30 -13.24
N LEU A 203 -9.97 6.61 -13.24
CA LEU A 203 -9.61 5.72 -12.15
C LEU A 203 -9.41 6.47 -10.83
N SER A 204 -8.85 7.68 -10.87
CA SER A 204 -8.71 8.53 -9.68
C SER A 204 -10.06 8.93 -9.09
N THR A 205 -11.03 9.25 -9.94
CA THR A 205 -12.40 9.55 -9.52
C THR A 205 -13.06 8.34 -8.86
N LEU A 206 -12.87 7.14 -9.40
CA LEU A 206 -13.39 5.89 -8.81
C LEU A 206 -12.76 5.62 -7.43
N VAL A 207 -11.45 5.82 -7.29
CA VAL A 207 -10.76 5.70 -5.98
C VAL A 207 -11.33 6.70 -4.97
N HIS A 208 -11.60 7.93 -5.40
CA HIS A 208 -12.19 8.94 -4.53
C HIS A 208 -13.62 8.56 -4.08
N GLN A 209 -14.46 8.11 -5.00
CA GLN A 209 -15.80 7.59 -4.66
C GLN A 209 -15.75 6.42 -3.69
N HIS A 210 -14.80 5.50 -3.90
CA HIS A 210 -14.62 4.38 -2.98
C HIS A 210 -14.24 4.84 -1.55
N LYS A 211 -13.42 5.89 -1.42
CA LYS A 211 -13.10 6.47 -0.11
C LYS A 211 -14.32 7.12 0.55
N GLN A 212 -15.15 7.82 -0.21
CA GLN A 212 -16.39 8.39 0.30
C GLN A 212 -17.36 7.30 0.80
N ASN A 213 -17.55 6.24 0.01
CA ASN A 213 -18.39 5.11 0.41
C ASN A 213 -17.86 4.43 1.68
N PHE A 214 -16.54 4.29 1.80
CA PHE A 214 -15.91 3.75 3.00
C PHE A 214 -16.22 4.58 4.26
N GLU A 215 -16.21 5.91 4.17
CA GLU A 215 -16.55 6.78 5.29
C GLU A 215 -18.01 6.57 5.76
N PHE A 216 -18.95 6.38 4.82
CA PHE A 216 -20.33 6.04 5.18
C PHE A 216 -20.43 4.67 5.87
N GLU A 217 -19.73 3.68 5.37
CA GLU A 217 -19.67 2.34 5.95
C GLU A 217 -19.07 2.39 7.37
N LEU A 218 -17.97 3.14 7.54
CA LEU A 218 -17.30 3.32 8.82
C LEU A 218 -18.23 3.94 9.88
N ASN A 219 -19.03 4.93 9.50
CA ASN A 219 -20.04 5.53 10.40
C ASN A 219 -21.10 4.50 10.80
N THR A 220 -21.62 3.72 9.84
CA THR A 220 -22.59 2.65 10.11
C THR A 220 -22.04 1.60 11.08
N VAL A 221 -20.80 1.17 10.88
CA VAL A 221 -20.12 0.21 11.77
C VAL A 221 -19.91 0.81 13.16
N SER A 222 -19.54 2.08 13.24
CA SER A 222 -19.33 2.78 14.50
C SER A 222 -20.63 2.92 15.32
N ASP A 223 -21.74 3.22 14.67
CA ASP A 223 -23.03 3.33 15.35
C ASP A 223 -23.54 1.95 15.82
N ARG A 224 -23.38 0.91 14.99
CA ARG A 224 -23.70 -0.46 15.40
C ARG A 224 -22.86 -0.91 16.61
N PHE A 225 -21.60 -0.52 16.67
CA PHE A 225 -20.75 -0.83 17.83
C PHE A 225 -21.24 -0.16 19.11
N LYS A 226 -21.65 1.11 19.04
CA LYS A 226 -22.26 1.81 20.20
C LYS A 226 -23.52 1.11 20.69
N GLU A 227 -24.41 0.72 19.78
CA GLU A 227 -25.61 -0.03 20.12
C GLU A 227 -25.33 -1.36 20.83
N LEU A 228 -24.31 -2.11 20.35
CA LEU A 228 -23.88 -3.35 20.98
C LEU A 228 -23.36 -3.10 22.40
N CYS A 229 -22.50 -2.11 22.58
CA CYS A 229 -21.99 -1.76 23.91
C CYS A 229 -23.11 -1.30 24.88
N GLU A 230 -24.12 -0.60 24.39
CA GLU A 230 -25.26 -0.20 25.21
C GLU A 230 -26.16 -1.37 25.61
N LYS A 231 -26.36 -2.34 24.70
CA LYS A 231 -27.09 -3.57 25.02
C LYS A 231 -26.40 -4.39 26.10
N GLU A 232 -25.12 -4.61 25.94
CA GLU A 232 -24.30 -5.36 26.90
C GLU A 232 -24.29 -4.70 28.29
N LYS A 233 -24.22 -3.35 28.35
CA LYS A 233 -24.33 -2.60 29.61
C LYS A 233 -25.70 -2.71 30.29
N ARG A 234 -26.76 -2.96 29.55
CA ARG A 234 -28.11 -3.19 30.11
C ARG A 234 -28.22 -4.60 30.67
N GLU A 235 -27.73 -5.60 29.94
CA GLU A 235 -27.72 -7.02 30.35
C GLU A 235 -26.89 -7.26 31.63
N ILE A 236 -25.79 -6.51 31.83
CA ILE A 236 -24.96 -6.60 33.05
C ILE A 236 -25.64 -5.95 34.26
N LYS A 237 -26.62 -5.05 34.06
CA LYS A 237 -27.32 -4.35 35.13
C LYS A 237 -28.62 -5.04 35.59
N GLU A 238 -29.11 -6.01 34.81
CA GLU A 238 -30.22 -6.90 35.17
C GLU A 238 -29.69 -8.15 35.90
#